data_d0c3d35573c7d53ca33907a842bb50f9
#
_entry.id   d0c3d35573c7d53ca33907a842bb50f9
#
_cell.length_a   1.000
_cell.length_b   1.000
_cell.length_c   1.000
_cell.angle_alpha   90.00
_cell.angle_beta   90.00
_cell.angle_gamma   90.00
#
_symmetry.space_group_name_H-M   'P 1'
#
loop_
_entity.id
_entity.type
_entity.pdbx_description
1 polymer ?
#
loop_
_entity_poly.entity_id
_entity_poly.type
_entity_poly.pdbx_seq_one_letter_code
_entity_poly.pdbx_strand_id
1 'polypeptide(L)'
;SGLPTWYIIRLSDHGYQAPGNRTNLQVLVNPATWVEDLAALEPGTVVVWNENSKLEMDRDDVISYPIPMTKIARGINPKLAKLITNIVYVGALAEILGIEQSALESAVAKQFKGKDSAIELNTTALNLGREYFRDNLAKDDPYVVEARPIEVPQFFIEGNEAIALGSLFGGAQMLSWYPITPSSSLAEGMIAWIPKIRTNDDGESTCAVIQAEDELAAAGMVLGAGWAGARGMTATSGPGISLMQEFIGLAYFAEIPSVFWDVCRVGPSTGLPTRTQQSDITMLYEGCLLYTSDAADELCS
;
A
#
# COMPACT_ATOMS: atom_id res chain seq x y z
N SER A 1 4.03 4.16 -15.38
CA SER A 1 3.04 4.52 -14.36
C SER A 1 2.02 5.46 -14.99
N GLY A 2 0.86 5.62 -14.35
CA GLY A 2 -0.23 6.46 -14.87
C GLY A 2 -1.53 5.70 -15.09
N LEU A 3 -1.55 4.40 -14.78
CA LEU A 3 -2.78 3.63 -14.75
C LEU A 3 -3.64 4.04 -13.54
N PRO A 4 -4.96 4.01 -13.67
CA PRO A 4 -5.87 4.20 -12.56
C PRO A 4 -5.61 3.19 -11.45
N THR A 5 -5.77 3.65 -10.21
CA THR A 5 -5.56 2.83 -9.02
C THR A 5 -6.76 2.98 -8.10
N TRP A 6 -7.25 1.86 -7.60
CA TRP A 6 -8.31 1.82 -6.59
C TRP A 6 -7.71 1.50 -5.23
N TYR A 7 -8.16 2.19 -4.22
CA TYR A 7 -7.78 1.95 -2.83
C TYR A 7 -8.99 1.37 -2.08
N ILE A 8 -8.82 0.19 -1.51
CA ILE A 8 -9.89 -0.54 -0.83
C ILE A 8 -9.63 -0.48 0.67
N ILE A 9 -10.61 -0.01 1.43
CA ILE A 9 -10.60 -0.04 2.88
C ILE A 9 -11.68 -1.01 3.34
N ARG A 10 -11.30 -2.01 4.13
CA ARG A 10 -12.24 -2.90 4.79
C ARG A 10 -12.29 -2.58 6.27
N LEU A 11 -13.49 -2.33 6.77
CA LEU A 11 -13.79 -2.21 8.19
C LEU A 11 -14.61 -3.43 8.60
N SER A 12 -14.21 -4.11 9.67
CA SER A 12 -14.89 -5.31 10.14
C SER A 12 -14.66 -5.48 11.64
N ASP A 13 -15.70 -5.83 12.36
CA ASP A 13 -15.64 -6.22 13.77
C ASP A 13 -15.08 -7.63 13.98
N HIS A 14 -15.04 -8.45 12.92
CA HIS A 14 -14.50 -9.81 12.94
C HIS A 14 -13.02 -9.91 12.59
N GLY A 15 -12.35 -8.79 12.30
CA GLY A 15 -10.92 -8.77 11.95
C GLY A 15 -10.58 -9.40 10.60
N TYR A 16 -11.53 -9.51 9.68
CA TYR A 16 -11.26 -9.95 8.31
C TYR A 16 -10.34 -8.99 7.59
N GLN A 17 -9.27 -9.49 6.98
CA GLN A 17 -8.25 -8.67 6.33
C GLN A 17 -8.32 -8.72 4.80
N ALA A 18 -8.85 -9.77 4.21
CA ALA A 18 -9.01 -9.86 2.76
C ALA A 18 -10.13 -8.95 2.24
N PRO A 19 -9.99 -8.35 1.06
CA PRO A 19 -11.09 -7.62 0.42
C PRO A 19 -12.29 -8.57 0.20
N GLY A 20 -13.50 -8.03 0.38
CA GLY A 20 -14.72 -8.73 0.02
C GLY A 20 -15.03 -8.58 -1.47
N ASN A 21 -15.97 -9.39 -1.98
CA ASN A 21 -16.43 -9.29 -3.37
C ASN A 21 -17.38 -8.10 -3.59
N ARG A 22 -17.90 -7.52 -2.51
CA ARG A 22 -18.86 -6.40 -2.57
C ARG A 22 -18.25 -5.14 -2.01
N THR A 23 -18.52 -4.02 -2.67
CA THR A 23 -18.21 -2.68 -2.17
C THR A 23 -19.48 -2.05 -1.61
N ASN A 24 -19.48 -1.72 -0.32
CA ASN A 24 -20.63 -1.08 0.32
C ASN A 24 -20.73 0.42 0.01
N LEU A 25 -19.57 1.09 -0.07
CA LEU A 25 -19.48 2.50 -0.38
C LEU A 25 -18.31 2.72 -1.34
N GLN A 26 -18.54 3.45 -2.42
CA GLN A 26 -17.53 3.79 -3.42
C GLN A 26 -17.45 5.29 -3.64
N VAL A 27 -16.21 5.81 -3.79
CA VAL A 27 -15.95 7.21 -4.11
C VAL A 27 -15.48 7.32 -5.54
N LEU A 28 -16.26 7.99 -6.39
CA LEU A 28 -15.98 8.16 -7.81
C LEU A 28 -15.48 9.59 -8.08
N VAL A 29 -14.17 9.72 -8.29
CA VAL A 29 -13.51 11.03 -8.52
C VAL A 29 -12.78 11.11 -9.86
N ASN A 30 -12.51 9.97 -10.51
CA ASN A 30 -11.72 9.92 -11.72
C ASN A 30 -12.61 9.77 -12.97
N PRO A 31 -12.69 10.80 -13.84
CA PRO A 31 -13.48 10.70 -15.08
C PRO A 31 -13.01 9.59 -16.03
N ALA A 32 -11.74 9.21 -15.98
CA ALA A 32 -11.18 8.20 -16.89
C ALA A 32 -11.68 6.78 -16.59
N THR A 33 -12.10 6.49 -15.35
CA THR A 33 -12.61 5.17 -14.93
C THR A 33 -14.12 5.15 -14.73
N TRP A 34 -14.79 6.27 -14.96
CA TRP A 34 -16.21 6.44 -14.64
C TRP A 34 -17.11 5.33 -15.17
N VAL A 35 -16.96 4.97 -16.45
CA VAL A 35 -17.78 3.92 -17.07
C VAL A 35 -17.51 2.55 -16.46
N GLU A 36 -16.25 2.23 -16.22
CA GLU A 36 -15.84 0.98 -15.58
C GLU A 36 -16.32 0.92 -14.14
N ASP A 37 -16.15 2.02 -13.40
CA ASP A 37 -16.57 2.11 -12.01
C ASP A 37 -18.09 1.99 -11.85
N LEU A 38 -18.89 2.66 -12.71
CA LEU A 38 -20.35 2.53 -12.71
C LEU A 38 -20.82 1.12 -13.05
N ALA A 39 -20.15 0.47 -14.00
CA ALA A 39 -20.49 -0.90 -14.38
C ALA A 39 -20.20 -1.92 -13.27
N ALA A 40 -19.23 -1.63 -12.40
CA ALA A 40 -18.86 -2.48 -11.28
C ALA A 40 -19.75 -2.31 -10.05
N LEU A 41 -20.61 -1.28 -9.99
CA LEU A 41 -21.50 -1.06 -8.85
C LEU A 41 -22.57 -2.12 -8.76
N GLU A 42 -22.77 -2.65 -7.56
CA GLU A 42 -23.93 -3.50 -7.25
C GLU A 42 -25.13 -2.65 -6.78
N PRO A 43 -26.38 -3.14 -6.96
CA PRO A 43 -27.54 -2.47 -6.42
C PRO A 43 -27.43 -2.23 -4.92
N GLY A 44 -27.82 -1.03 -4.47
CA GLY A 44 -27.72 -0.62 -3.06
C GLY A 44 -26.35 -0.12 -2.62
N THR A 45 -25.34 -0.08 -3.51
CA THR A 45 -24.05 0.54 -3.20
C THR A 45 -24.22 2.04 -2.95
N VAL A 46 -23.56 2.55 -1.89
CA VAL A 46 -23.48 3.99 -1.65
C VAL A 46 -22.40 4.60 -2.54
N VAL A 47 -22.71 5.64 -3.26
CA VAL A 47 -21.79 6.29 -4.19
C VAL A 47 -21.61 7.76 -3.85
N VAL A 48 -20.41 8.14 -3.47
CA VAL A 48 -20.01 9.54 -3.30
C VAL A 48 -19.24 9.97 -4.55
N TRP A 49 -19.69 10.98 -5.23
CA TRP A 49 -19.09 11.38 -6.50
C TRP A 49 -18.97 12.89 -6.69
N ASN A 50 -18.06 13.29 -7.57
CA ASN A 50 -17.82 14.71 -7.83
C ASN A 50 -18.79 15.27 -8.86
N GLU A 51 -19.81 15.95 -8.42
CA GLU A 51 -20.85 16.60 -9.26
C GLU A 51 -20.27 17.53 -10.34
N ASN A 52 -19.10 18.10 -10.12
CA ASN A 52 -18.47 19.02 -11.08
C ASN A 52 -17.75 18.32 -12.24
N SER A 53 -17.80 17.00 -12.32
CA SER A 53 -17.06 16.21 -13.32
C SER A 53 -17.70 16.14 -14.71
N LYS A 54 -18.85 16.77 -14.95
CA LYS A 54 -19.64 16.67 -16.21
C LYS A 54 -20.04 15.23 -16.57
N LEU A 55 -20.09 14.36 -15.59
CA LEU A 55 -20.49 12.97 -15.72
C LEU A 55 -21.91 12.83 -15.19
N GLU A 56 -22.69 11.97 -15.82
CA GLU A 56 -24.07 11.73 -15.41
C GLU A 56 -24.13 10.45 -14.60
N MET A 57 -24.85 10.50 -13.47
CA MET A 57 -25.18 9.33 -12.66
C MET A 57 -26.53 8.82 -13.15
N ASP A 58 -26.49 7.82 -14.02
CA ASP A 58 -27.68 7.20 -14.65
C ASP A 58 -28.11 5.89 -13.96
N ARG A 59 -27.71 5.72 -12.69
CA ARG A 59 -28.04 4.56 -11.85
C ARG A 59 -29.01 4.97 -10.75
N ASP A 60 -30.24 4.44 -10.82
CA ASP A 60 -31.34 4.65 -9.86
C ASP A 60 -31.39 3.55 -8.76
N ASP A 61 -30.60 2.50 -8.92
CA ASP A 61 -30.49 1.38 -8.02
C ASP A 61 -29.36 1.54 -6.97
N VAL A 62 -28.70 2.70 -6.90
CA VAL A 62 -27.64 3.03 -5.95
C VAL A 62 -28.03 4.23 -5.07
N ILE A 63 -27.44 4.33 -3.89
CA ILE A 63 -27.61 5.51 -3.02
C ILE A 63 -26.57 6.56 -3.40
N SER A 64 -27.00 7.64 -4.04
CA SER A 64 -26.11 8.61 -4.70
C SER A 64 -25.96 9.89 -3.88
N TYR A 65 -24.71 10.26 -3.57
CA TYR A 65 -24.33 11.50 -2.89
C TYR A 65 -23.45 12.38 -3.78
N PRO A 66 -24.05 13.32 -4.52
CA PRO A 66 -23.30 14.29 -5.33
C PRO A 66 -22.64 15.35 -4.44
N ILE A 67 -21.32 15.49 -4.53
CA ILE A 67 -20.56 16.51 -3.80
C ILE A 67 -19.85 17.41 -4.80
N PRO A 68 -19.98 18.73 -4.75
CA PRO A 68 -19.27 19.66 -5.64
C PRO A 68 -17.81 19.85 -5.21
N MET A 69 -17.06 18.75 -5.14
CA MET A 69 -15.71 18.68 -4.55
C MET A 69 -14.76 19.70 -5.17
N THR A 70 -14.76 19.79 -6.50
CA THR A 70 -13.88 20.71 -7.23
C THR A 70 -14.25 22.18 -6.98
N LYS A 71 -15.54 22.48 -6.87
CA LYS A 71 -16.02 23.84 -6.59
C LYS A 71 -15.62 24.29 -5.18
N ILE A 72 -15.83 23.42 -4.19
CA ILE A 72 -15.42 23.65 -2.80
C ILE A 72 -13.90 23.86 -2.73
N ALA A 73 -13.12 22.96 -3.30
CA ALA A 73 -11.66 23.04 -3.30
C ALA A 73 -11.12 24.34 -3.96
N ARG A 74 -11.73 24.76 -5.08
CA ARG A 74 -11.39 26.04 -5.75
C ARG A 74 -11.76 27.25 -4.91
N GLY A 75 -12.83 27.20 -4.14
CA GLY A 75 -13.21 28.26 -3.20
C GLY A 75 -12.19 28.47 -2.09
N ILE A 76 -11.50 27.41 -1.66
CA ILE A 76 -10.45 27.48 -0.63
C ILE A 76 -9.14 28.02 -1.23
N ASN A 77 -8.62 27.34 -2.24
CA ASN A 77 -7.38 27.73 -2.91
C ASN A 77 -7.36 27.24 -4.37
N PRO A 78 -7.56 28.16 -5.35
CA PRO A 78 -7.62 27.77 -6.76
C PRO A 78 -6.34 27.08 -7.27
N LYS A 79 -5.16 27.43 -6.75
CA LYS A 79 -3.87 26.87 -7.18
C LYS A 79 -3.66 25.45 -6.65
N LEU A 80 -4.17 25.15 -5.47
CA LEU A 80 -4.04 23.86 -4.80
C LEU A 80 -5.30 23.00 -4.91
N ALA A 81 -6.34 23.47 -5.59
CA ALA A 81 -7.64 22.80 -5.66
C ALA A 81 -7.53 21.32 -6.05
N LYS A 82 -6.68 20.99 -7.03
CA LYS A 82 -6.48 19.60 -7.47
C LYS A 82 -5.94 18.69 -6.35
N LEU A 83 -5.12 19.22 -5.44
CA LEU A 83 -4.55 18.46 -4.34
C LEU A 83 -5.54 18.29 -3.18
N ILE A 84 -6.34 19.33 -2.89
CA ILE A 84 -7.26 19.32 -1.74
C ILE A 84 -8.66 18.80 -2.07
N THR A 85 -9.00 18.58 -3.35
CA THR A 85 -10.28 17.96 -3.73
C THR A 85 -10.49 16.61 -3.03
N ASN A 86 -9.43 15.84 -2.85
CA ASN A 86 -9.51 14.56 -2.14
C ASN A 86 -9.85 14.74 -0.64
N ILE A 87 -9.41 15.81 -0.03
CA ILE A 87 -9.70 16.09 1.38
C ILE A 87 -11.15 16.50 1.56
N VAL A 88 -11.74 17.18 0.57
CA VAL A 88 -13.16 17.56 0.60
C VAL A 88 -14.05 16.30 0.67
N TYR A 89 -13.80 15.28 -0.17
CA TYR A 89 -14.61 14.07 -0.07
C TYR A 89 -14.36 13.27 1.20
N VAL A 90 -13.13 13.32 1.76
CA VAL A 90 -12.85 12.70 3.07
C VAL A 90 -13.73 13.34 4.14
N GLY A 91 -13.92 14.66 4.11
CA GLY A 91 -14.84 15.35 4.99
C GLY A 91 -16.30 14.89 4.84
N ALA A 92 -16.78 14.78 3.60
CA ALA A 92 -18.12 14.26 3.34
C ALA A 92 -18.29 12.80 3.79
N LEU A 93 -17.31 11.95 3.53
CA LEU A 93 -17.29 10.56 4.03
C LEU A 93 -17.34 10.49 5.55
N ALA A 94 -16.62 11.37 6.20
CA ALA A 94 -16.61 11.41 7.66
C ALA A 94 -17.98 11.76 8.26
N GLU A 95 -18.74 12.63 7.59
CA GLU A 95 -20.12 12.92 7.99
C GLU A 95 -21.05 11.74 7.70
N ILE A 96 -20.96 11.14 6.51
CA ILE A 96 -21.73 9.95 6.12
C ILE A 96 -21.51 8.81 7.13
N LEU A 97 -20.27 8.56 7.51
CA LEU A 97 -19.89 7.43 8.36
C LEU A 97 -19.91 7.74 9.86
N GLY A 98 -20.19 8.98 10.26
CA GLY A 98 -20.25 9.38 11.68
C GLY A 98 -18.87 9.43 12.37
N ILE A 99 -17.79 9.68 11.62
CA ILE A 99 -16.43 9.75 12.18
C ILE A 99 -16.27 11.03 12.99
N GLU A 100 -15.71 10.89 14.20
CA GLU A 100 -15.51 12.02 15.11
C GLU A 100 -14.53 13.06 14.53
N GLN A 101 -14.85 14.34 14.76
CA GLN A 101 -14.03 15.47 14.29
C GLN A 101 -12.60 15.42 14.86
N SER A 102 -12.47 15.10 16.14
CA SER A 102 -11.18 15.01 16.83
C SER A 102 -10.24 13.97 16.21
N ALA A 103 -10.78 12.84 15.73
CA ALA A 103 -10.03 11.80 15.07
C ALA A 103 -9.46 12.30 13.71
N LEU A 104 -10.27 13.06 12.96
CA LEU A 104 -9.86 13.64 11.68
C LEU A 104 -8.78 14.71 11.86
N GLU A 105 -8.95 15.62 12.79
CA GLU A 105 -7.98 16.68 13.11
C GLU A 105 -6.65 16.08 13.57
N SER A 106 -6.71 15.05 14.42
CA SER A 106 -5.52 14.32 14.85
C SER A 106 -4.79 13.66 13.67
N ALA A 107 -5.55 13.04 12.74
CA ALA A 107 -4.97 12.42 11.54
C ALA A 107 -4.31 13.45 10.62
N VAL A 108 -4.95 14.59 10.38
CA VAL A 108 -4.38 15.70 9.58
C VAL A 108 -3.12 16.26 10.25
N ALA A 109 -3.16 16.52 11.56
CA ALA A 109 -2.01 17.03 12.30
C ALA A 109 -0.83 16.05 12.26
N LYS A 110 -1.08 14.76 12.37
CA LYS A 110 -0.06 13.71 12.27
C LYS A 110 0.55 13.63 10.88
N GLN A 111 -0.28 13.71 9.83
CA GLN A 111 0.15 13.62 8.43
C GLN A 111 1.01 14.81 8.00
N PHE A 112 0.67 16.01 8.45
CA PHE A 112 1.33 17.26 8.04
C PHE A 112 2.19 17.87 9.16
N LYS A 113 2.69 17.04 10.07
CA LYS A 113 3.51 17.47 11.22
C LYS A 113 4.60 18.47 10.83
N GLY A 114 4.64 19.62 11.52
CA GLY A 114 5.58 20.70 11.27
C GLY A 114 5.24 21.60 10.08
N LYS A 115 4.02 21.50 9.50
CA LYS A 115 3.56 22.32 8.37
C LYS A 115 2.19 22.92 8.68
N ASP A 116 2.16 23.94 9.56
CA ASP A 116 0.90 24.51 10.09
C ASP A 116 -0.05 25.01 8.98
N SER A 117 0.47 25.65 7.95
CA SER A 117 -0.34 26.11 6.80
C SER A 117 -0.97 24.95 6.01
N ALA A 118 -0.32 23.80 5.96
CA ALA A 118 -0.89 22.61 5.34
C ALA A 118 -1.96 21.97 6.24
N ILE A 119 -1.76 21.97 7.55
CA ILE A 119 -2.76 21.50 8.53
C ILE A 119 -4.01 22.36 8.42
N GLU A 120 -3.89 23.67 8.48
CA GLU A 120 -5.01 24.60 8.36
C GLU A 120 -5.78 24.45 7.04
N LEU A 121 -5.06 24.37 5.91
CA LEU A 121 -5.65 24.18 4.59
C LEU A 121 -6.47 22.88 4.49
N ASN A 122 -5.90 21.78 4.95
CA ASN A 122 -6.55 20.47 4.88
C ASN A 122 -7.71 20.34 5.86
N THR A 123 -7.57 20.90 7.07
CA THR A 123 -8.66 20.95 8.04
C THR A 123 -9.85 21.78 7.52
N THR A 124 -9.57 22.91 6.85
CA THR A 124 -10.60 23.71 6.21
C THR A 124 -11.33 22.93 5.11
N ALA A 125 -10.59 22.24 4.25
CA ALA A 125 -11.18 21.45 3.17
C ALA A 125 -12.05 20.30 3.70
N LEU A 126 -11.60 19.65 4.75
CA LEU A 126 -12.30 18.57 5.44
C LEU A 126 -13.62 19.08 6.05
N ASN A 127 -13.58 20.21 6.77
CA ASN A 127 -14.75 20.80 7.40
C ASN A 127 -15.80 21.22 6.38
N LEU A 128 -15.40 21.88 5.30
CA LEU A 128 -16.32 22.28 4.23
C LEU A 128 -16.96 21.09 3.51
N GLY A 129 -16.25 19.99 3.36
CA GLY A 129 -16.81 18.75 2.83
C GLY A 129 -17.88 18.16 3.76
N ARG A 130 -17.62 18.15 5.08
CA ARG A 130 -18.55 17.73 6.13
C ARG A 130 -19.81 18.58 6.15
N GLU A 131 -19.63 19.89 6.24
CA GLU A 131 -20.71 20.89 6.27
C GLU A 131 -21.57 20.78 5.03
N TYR A 132 -20.97 20.65 3.85
CA TYR A 132 -21.74 20.52 2.63
C TYR A 132 -22.69 19.32 2.69
N PHE A 133 -22.20 18.12 3.08
CA PHE A 133 -23.04 16.94 3.18
C PHE A 133 -24.17 17.16 4.20
N ARG A 134 -23.85 17.59 5.41
CA ARG A 134 -24.82 17.81 6.48
C ARG A 134 -25.90 18.81 6.12
N ASP A 135 -25.55 19.88 5.41
CA ASP A 135 -26.44 21.00 5.15
C ASP A 135 -27.25 20.84 3.87
N ASN A 136 -26.83 19.98 2.94
CA ASN A 136 -27.45 19.86 1.61
C ASN A 136 -27.96 18.46 1.25
N LEU A 137 -27.55 17.42 1.97
CA LEU A 137 -27.90 16.05 1.63
C LEU A 137 -28.52 15.34 2.85
N ALA A 138 -29.46 14.44 2.58
CA ALA A 138 -30.00 13.53 3.58
C ALA A 138 -29.23 12.21 3.55
N LYS A 139 -28.92 11.66 4.70
CA LYS A 139 -28.30 10.34 4.80
C LYS A 139 -29.36 9.25 4.68
N ASP A 140 -29.28 8.46 3.60
CA ASP A 140 -30.21 7.37 3.30
C ASP A 140 -29.58 5.98 3.44
N ASP A 141 -28.27 5.90 3.67
CA ASP A 141 -27.54 4.65 3.85
C ASP A 141 -27.46 4.22 5.34
N PRO A 142 -27.30 2.92 5.64
CA PRO A 142 -27.23 2.41 7.01
C PRO A 142 -25.82 2.40 7.61
N TYR A 143 -24.79 2.82 6.88
CA TYR A 143 -23.41 2.61 7.31
C TYR A 143 -22.94 3.66 8.32
N VAL A 144 -22.39 3.17 9.42
CA VAL A 144 -21.80 3.99 10.50
C VAL A 144 -20.51 3.33 10.96
N VAL A 145 -19.51 4.13 11.25
CA VAL A 145 -18.26 3.70 11.87
C VAL A 145 -18.25 4.14 13.32
N GLU A 146 -18.30 3.18 14.22
CA GLU A 146 -18.30 3.42 15.67
C GLU A 146 -16.88 3.21 16.23
N ALA A 147 -16.44 4.14 17.08
CA ALA A 147 -15.24 3.96 17.86
C ALA A 147 -15.45 2.85 18.89
N ARG A 148 -14.55 1.87 18.92
CA ARG A 148 -14.58 0.79 19.92
C ARG A 148 -13.53 1.03 20.98
N PRO A 149 -13.79 0.68 22.25
CA PRO A 149 -12.77 0.70 23.29
C PRO A 149 -11.67 -0.31 22.93
N ILE A 150 -10.42 0.10 23.08
CA ILE A 150 -9.26 -0.79 22.88
C ILE A 150 -9.05 -1.55 24.18
N GLU A 151 -9.48 -2.79 24.24
CA GLU A 151 -9.31 -3.66 25.41
C GLU A 151 -7.88 -4.19 25.55
N VAL A 152 -7.21 -4.41 24.41
CA VAL A 152 -5.82 -4.86 24.33
C VAL A 152 -5.07 -3.92 23.40
N PRO A 153 -3.87 -3.46 23.78
CA PRO A 153 -3.04 -2.66 22.91
C PRO A 153 -2.83 -3.36 21.56
N GLN A 154 -3.18 -2.69 20.47
CA GLN A 154 -3.01 -3.20 19.11
C GLN A 154 -2.10 -2.27 18.32
N PHE A 155 -1.31 -2.87 17.42
CA PHE A 155 -0.50 -2.14 16.47
C PHE A 155 -1.21 -2.15 15.11
N PHE A 156 -1.44 -0.98 14.56
CA PHE A 156 -1.77 -0.85 13.15
C PHE A 156 -0.47 -0.68 12.38
N ILE A 157 -0.12 -1.70 11.60
CA ILE A 157 1.14 -1.78 10.87
C ILE A 157 0.90 -2.34 9.47
N GLU A 158 1.59 -1.79 8.49
CA GLU A 158 1.58 -2.32 7.13
C GLU A 158 2.43 -3.60 7.03
N GLY A 159 2.08 -4.50 6.08
CA GLY A 159 2.77 -5.76 5.88
C GLY A 159 4.28 -5.60 5.68
N ASN A 160 4.69 -4.66 4.83
CA ASN A 160 6.11 -4.39 4.57
C ASN A 160 6.87 -3.92 5.82
N GLU A 161 6.26 -3.08 6.64
CA GLU A 161 6.85 -2.64 7.91
C GLU A 161 6.91 -3.77 8.93
N ALA A 162 5.88 -4.62 8.98
CA ALA A 162 5.88 -5.81 9.83
C ALA A 162 6.99 -6.81 9.43
N ILE A 163 7.19 -7.01 8.13
CA ILE A 163 8.29 -7.83 7.59
C ILE A 163 9.64 -7.22 7.96
N ALA A 164 9.80 -5.90 7.82
CA ALA A 164 11.02 -5.19 8.20
C ALA A 164 11.36 -5.42 9.68
N LEU A 165 10.41 -5.22 10.58
CA LEU A 165 10.57 -5.48 12.02
C LEU A 165 10.86 -6.96 12.29
N GLY A 166 10.08 -7.88 11.74
CA GLY A 166 10.28 -9.31 11.89
C GLY A 166 11.66 -9.77 11.44
N SER A 167 12.15 -9.23 10.32
CA SER A 167 13.50 -9.52 9.81
C SER A 167 14.59 -9.04 10.76
N LEU A 168 14.45 -7.84 11.33
CA LEU A 168 15.40 -7.30 12.31
C LEU A 168 15.42 -8.10 13.62
N PHE A 169 14.26 -8.50 14.13
CA PHE A 169 14.14 -9.40 15.30
C PHE A 169 14.63 -10.81 14.98
N GLY A 170 14.43 -11.28 13.74
CA GLY A 170 14.98 -12.56 13.24
C GLY A 170 16.49 -12.56 13.06
N GLY A 171 17.14 -11.41 13.29
CA GLY A 171 18.60 -11.29 13.31
C GLY A 171 19.21 -11.01 11.93
N ALA A 172 18.48 -10.41 11.00
CA ALA A 172 19.06 -9.94 9.74
C ALA A 172 20.25 -9.01 9.99
N GLN A 173 21.37 -9.27 9.30
CA GLN A 173 22.62 -8.51 9.43
C GLN A 173 22.90 -7.67 8.19
N MET A 174 22.23 -7.99 7.06
CA MET A 174 22.39 -7.25 5.82
C MET A 174 21.10 -7.25 5.03
N LEU A 175 20.67 -6.07 4.59
CA LEU A 175 19.71 -5.87 3.51
C LEU A 175 20.46 -5.29 2.31
N SER A 176 20.46 -6.00 1.18
CA SER A 176 20.85 -5.45 -0.10
C SER A 176 19.62 -5.38 -1.00
N TRP A 177 19.31 -4.22 -1.57
CA TRP A 177 18.05 -4.01 -2.29
C TRP A 177 18.20 -3.02 -3.45
N TYR A 178 17.27 -3.08 -4.37
CA TYR A 178 17.10 -2.10 -5.43
C TYR A 178 15.68 -1.56 -5.40
N PRO A 179 15.46 -0.23 -5.49
CA PRO A 179 14.14 0.38 -5.37
C PRO A 179 13.16 -0.09 -6.43
N ILE A 180 12.09 -0.74 -5.99
CA ILE A 180 10.98 -1.15 -6.85
C ILE A 180 9.65 -1.11 -6.08
N THR A 181 8.61 -0.51 -6.66
CA THR A 181 7.26 -0.52 -6.09
C THR A 181 6.65 -1.91 -6.22
N PRO A 182 6.03 -2.47 -5.16
CA PRO A 182 5.75 -1.89 -3.84
C PRO A 182 6.74 -2.28 -2.73
N SER A 183 7.88 -2.91 -3.03
CA SER A 183 8.81 -3.45 -2.02
C SER A 183 9.67 -2.40 -1.32
N SER A 184 9.83 -1.20 -1.88
CA SER A 184 10.70 -0.15 -1.33
C SER A 184 10.37 0.22 0.12
N SER A 185 9.10 0.22 0.50
CA SER A 185 8.67 0.53 1.86
C SER A 185 9.14 -0.50 2.90
N LEU A 186 9.47 -1.73 2.50
CA LEU A 186 10.10 -2.71 3.39
C LEU A 186 11.53 -2.26 3.75
N ALA A 187 12.33 -1.88 2.76
CA ALA A 187 13.69 -1.38 2.97
C ALA A 187 13.69 -0.08 3.78
N GLU A 188 12.79 0.85 3.45
CA GLU A 188 12.59 2.10 4.19
C GLU A 188 12.18 1.83 5.64
N GLY A 189 11.33 0.83 5.89
CA GLY A 189 10.96 0.35 7.22
C GLY A 189 12.19 -0.14 8.00
N MET A 190 13.05 -0.96 7.40
CA MET A 190 14.30 -1.41 8.04
C MET A 190 15.21 -0.22 8.39
N ILE A 191 15.41 0.71 7.45
CA ILE A 191 16.23 1.92 7.68
C ILE A 191 15.70 2.73 8.87
N ALA A 192 14.38 2.86 9.00
CA ALA A 192 13.76 3.60 10.09
C ALA A 192 13.85 2.90 11.45
N TRP A 193 13.89 1.57 11.49
CA TRP A 193 13.92 0.80 12.73
C TRP A 193 15.32 0.43 13.20
N ILE A 194 16.31 0.25 12.31
CA ILE A 194 17.69 -0.10 12.66
C ILE A 194 18.28 0.79 13.75
N PRO A 195 18.19 2.14 13.69
CA PRO A 195 18.75 3.00 14.73
C PRO A 195 18.13 2.82 16.11
N LYS A 196 16.97 2.18 16.19
CA LYS A 196 16.21 1.99 17.44
C LYS A 196 16.48 0.64 18.10
N ILE A 197 16.74 -0.41 17.29
CA ILE A 197 16.77 -1.80 17.80
C ILE A 197 17.99 -2.60 17.34
N ARG A 198 18.84 -2.05 16.47
CA ARG A 198 19.98 -2.76 15.90
C ARG A 198 21.28 -1.94 15.99
N THR A 199 21.51 -1.33 17.14
CA THR A 199 22.78 -0.66 17.48
C THR A 199 23.48 -1.41 18.61
N ASN A 200 24.82 -1.45 18.58
CA ASN A 200 25.65 -1.95 19.68
C ASN A 200 25.85 -0.86 20.75
N ASP A 201 26.58 -1.21 21.80
CA ASP A 201 26.88 -0.29 22.94
C ASP A 201 27.70 0.94 22.50
N ASP A 202 28.44 0.85 21.39
CA ASP A 202 29.21 1.95 20.81
C ASP A 202 28.38 2.83 19.89
N GLY A 203 27.06 2.52 19.69
CA GLY A 203 26.15 3.25 18.82
C GLY A 203 26.27 2.89 17.34
N GLU A 204 27.01 1.86 16.97
CA GLU A 204 27.19 1.40 15.61
C GLU A 204 26.07 0.45 15.21
N SER A 205 25.64 0.51 13.94
CA SER A 205 24.63 -0.38 13.40
C SER A 205 25.13 -1.84 13.29
N THR A 206 24.33 -2.78 13.77
CA THR A 206 24.57 -4.22 13.63
C THR A 206 23.85 -4.84 12.43
N CYS A 207 23.27 -4.01 11.56
CA CYS A 207 22.65 -4.40 10.33
C CYS A 207 23.01 -3.40 9.23
N ALA A 208 23.64 -3.86 8.17
CA ALA A 208 23.96 -3.05 7.00
C ALA A 208 22.76 -2.95 6.05
N VAL A 209 22.54 -1.76 5.50
CA VAL A 209 21.57 -1.56 4.40
C VAL A 209 22.32 -0.99 3.20
N ILE A 210 22.25 -1.69 2.08
CA ILE A 210 22.96 -1.33 0.86
C ILE A 210 21.95 -1.23 -0.28
N GLN A 211 21.85 -0.06 -0.89
CA GLN A 211 21.16 0.08 -2.15
C GLN A 211 22.12 -0.32 -3.26
N ALA A 212 21.77 -1.42 -3.96
CA ALA A 212 22.54 -1.94 -5.05
C ALA A 212 22.28 -1.18 -6.36
N GLU A 213 23.10 -1.43 -7.38
CA GLU A 213 22.96 -0.85 -8.72
C GLU A 213 21.73 -1.40 -9.47
N ASP A 214 21.40 -2.67 -9.24
CA ASP A 214 20.25 -3.37 -9.80
C ASP A 214 19.85 -4.58 -8.93
N GLU A 215 18.81 -5.30 -9.34
CA GLU A 215 18.32 -6.48 -8.64
C GLU A 215 19.34 -7.64 -8.66
N LEU A 216 20.11 -7.80 -9.73
CA LEU A 216 21.15 -8.83 -9.84
C LEU A 216 22.26 -8.58 -8.83
N ALA A 217 22.75 -7.34 -8.76
CA ALA A 217 23.75 -6.95 -7.76
C ALA A 217 23.21 -7.14 -6.33
N ALA A 218 21.95 -6.79 -6.08
CA ALA A 218 21.32 -6.98 -4.78
C ALA A 218 21.32 -8.47 -4.38
N ALA A 219 20.89 -9.36 -5.26
CA ALA A 219 20.88 -10.80 -5.03
C ALA A 219 22.29 -11.36 -4.81
N GLY A 220 23.27 -10.98 -5.65
CA GLY A 220 24.65 -11.41 -5.50
C GLY A 220 25.28 -11.00 -4.16
N MET A 221 24.99 -9.80 -3.68
CA MET A 221 25.43 -9.33 -2.35
C MET A 221 24.82 -10.16 -1.22
N VAL A 222 23.54 -10.54 -1.33
CA VAL A 222 22.87 -11.40 -0.34
C VAL A 222 23.53 -12.77 -0.28
N LEU A 223 23.82 -13.38 -1.43
CA LEU A 223 24.54 -14.65 -1.48
C LEU A 223 25.94 -14.54 -0.90
N GLY A 224 26.67 -13.49 -1.24
CA GLY A 224 27.99 -13.22 -0.66
C GLY A 224 27.95 -13.08 0.87
N ALA A 225 26.93 -12.42 1.40
CA ALA A 225 26.70 -12.33 2.85
C ALA A 225 26.43 -13.71 3.47
N GLY A 226 25.53 -14.51 2.85
CA GLY A 226 25.24 -15.88 3.27
C GLY A 226 26.47 -16.79 3.23
N TRP A 227 27.28 -16.70 2.18
CA TRP A 227 28.54 -17.42 2.04
C TRP A 227 29.53 -17.09 3.14
N ALA A 228 29.56 -15.81 3.57
CA ALA A 228 30.39 -15.35 4.69
C ALA A 228 29.80 -15.67 6.07
N GLY A 229 28.65 -16.33 6.15
CA GLY A 229 27.98 -16.69 7.41
C GLY A 229 27.09 -15.59 7.97
N ALA A 230 26.83 -14.50 7.26
CA ALA A 230 25.92 -13.46 7.67
C ALA A 230 24.47 -13.73 7.19
N ARG A 231 23.49 -13.26 7.96
CA ARG A 231 22.08 -13.33 7.59
C ARG A 231 21.72 -12.20 6.64
N GLY A 232 21.87 -12.49 5.33
CA GLY A 232 21.54 -11.58 4.24
C GLY A 232 20.12 -11.71 3.75
N MET A 233 19.52 -10.60 3.33
CA MET A 233 18.22 -10.57 2.70
C MET A 233 18.13 -9.51 1.62
N THR A 234 17.17 -9.69 0.71
CA THR A 234 16.73 -8.69 -0.27
C THR A 234 15.23 -8.59 -0.28
N ALA A 235 14.72 -7.47 -0.79
CA ALA A 235 13.30 -7.26 -1.04
C ALA A 235 13.11 -6.73 -2.46
N THR A 236 12.21 -7.34 -3.19
CA THR A 236 11.92 -7.01 -4.57
C THR A 236 10.45 -7.28 -4.92
N SER A 237 10.14 -7.33 -6.18
CA SER A 237 8.81 -7.52 -6.74
C SER A 237 8.92 -8.40 -7.98
N GLY A 238 7.82 -8.84 -8.57
CA GLY A 238 7.81 -9.77 -9.70
C GLY A 238 8.85 -9.51 -10.81
N PRO A 239 9.02 -8.26 -11.30
CA PRO A 239 10.08 -7.99 -12.27
C PRO A 239 11.49 -8.29 -11.76
N GLY A 240 11.78 -7.97 -10.50
CA GLY A 240 13.08 -8.26 -9.90
C GLY A 240 13.28 -9.75 -9.64
N ILE A 241 12.23 -10.48 -9.25
CA ILE A 241 12.26 -11.94 -9.13
C ILE A 241 12.68 -12.57 -10.46
N SER A 242 12.16 -12.09 -11.59
CA SER A 242 12.57 -12.56 -12.92
C SER A 242 14.07 -12.41 -13.17
N LEU A 243 14.65 -11.28 -12.72
CA LEU A 243 16.09 -11.03 -12.87
C LEU A 243 16.94 -11.84 -11.90
N MET A 244 16.43 -12.11 -10.68
CA MET A 244 17.18 -12.80 -9.62
C MET A 244 17.20 -14.32 -9.76
N GLN A 245 16.49 -14.92 -10.72
CA GLN A 245 16.36 -16.37 -10.87
C GLN A 245 17.70 -17.11 -10.87
N GLU A 246 18.71 -16.60 -11.57
CA GLU A 246 20.06 -17.17 -11.62
C GLU A 246 20.68 -17.27 -10.22
N PHE A 247 20.60 -16.19 -9.43
CA PHE A 247 21.14 -16.18 -8.07
C PHE A 247 20.33 -17.03 -7.10
N ILE A 248 19.00 -17.09 -7.27
CA ILE A 248 18.12 -17.94 -6.46
C ILE A 248 18.47 -19.42 -6.73
N GLY A 249 18.69 -19.80 -8.00
CA GLY A 249 19.15 -21.12 -8.38
C GLY A 249 20.53 -21.43 -7.80
N LEU A 250 21.48 -20.49 -7.84
CA LEU A 250 22.80 -20.65 -7.23
C LEU A 250 22.70 -20.81 -5.71
N ALA A 251 21.86 -20.03 -5.03
CA ALA A 251 21.65 -20.16 -3.61
C ALA A 251 21.17 -21.56 -3.23
N TYR A 252 20.23 -22.11 -3.99
CA TYR A 252 19.74 -23.48 -3.81
C TYR A 252 20.85 -24.52 -4.06
N PHE A 253 21.53 -24.45 -5.20
CA PHE A 253 22.55 -25.42 -5.58
C PHE A 253 23.77 -25.42 -4.66
N ALA A 254 24.18 -24.24 -4.19
CA ALA A 254 25.35 -24.10 -3.30
C ALA A 254 24.98 -24.12 -1.80
N GLU A 255 23.72 -24.37 -1.47
CA GLU A 255 23.19 -24.42 -0.10
C GLU A 255 23.51 -23.13 0.71
N ILE A 256 23.42 -21.98 0.04
CA ILE A 256 23.69 -20.67 0.66
C ILE A 256 22.39 -20.12 1.29
N PRO A 257 22.32 -19.96 2.61
CA PRO A 257 21.14 -19.43 3.27
C PRO A 257 20.90 -17.97 2.86
N SER A 258 19.75 -17.70 2.24
CA SER A 258 19.38 -16.40 1.71
C SER A 258 17.89 -16.17 1.85
N VAL A 259 17.47 -14.92 2.08
CA VAL A 259 16.05 -14.55 2.15
C VAL A 259 15.72 -13.55 1.04
N PHE A 260 14.76 -13.92 0.21
CA PHE A 260 14.21 -13.10 -0.86
C PHE A 260 12.75 -12.79 -0.55
N TRP A 261 12.45 -11.53 -0.28
CA TRP A 261 11.09 -11.07 -0.06
C TRP A 261 10.48 -10.61 -1.39
N ASP A 262 9.49 -11.35 -1.85
CA ASP A 262 8.69 -10.97 -3.01
C ASP A 262 7.44 -10.22 -2.56
N VAL A 263 7.40 -8.92 -2.83
CA VAL A 263 6.23 -8.08 -2.61
C VAL A 263 5.48 -8.00 -3.94
N CYS A 264 4.50 -8.88 -4.10
CA CYS A 264 3.87 -9.24 -5.36
C CYS A 264 3.45 -8.06 -6.25
N ARG A 265 3.85 -8.13 -7.51
CA ARG A 265 3.50 -7.19 -8.57
C ARG A 265 3.47 -7.90 -9.90
N VAL A 266 2.55 -7.48 -10.78
CA VAL A 266 2.50 -8.01 -12.14
C VAL A 266 3.84 -7.82 -12.85
N GLY A 267 4.45 -8.93 -13.26
CA GLY A 267 5.67 -9.04 -14.05
C GLY A 267 5.41 -9.80 -15.36
N PRO A 268 6.45 -10.26 -16.08
CA PRO A 268 7.86 -9.91 -15.93
C PRO A 268 8.20 -8.51 -16.44
N SER A 269 9.50 -8.14 -16.42
CA SER A 269 10.00 -6.81 -16.84
C SER A 269 9.34 -5.69 -16.02
N THR A 270 9.09 -4.51 -16.59
CA THR A 270 8.48 -3.39 -15.86
C THR A 270 7.13 -3.73 -15.24
N GLY A 271 6.35 -4.62 -15.87
CA GLY A 271 5.04 -5.04 -15.37
C GLY A 271 4.08 -3.87 -15.17
N LEU A 272 3.19 -4.03 -14.19
CA LEU A 272 2.21 -3.01 -13.80
C LEU A 272 2.41 -2.64 -12.32
N PRO A 273 3.09 -1.52 -11.99
CA PRO A 273 3.52 -1.17 -10.64
C PRO A 273 2.43 -1.15 -9.56
N THR A 274 1.20 -0.90 -9.97
CA THR A 274 0.04 -0.76 -9.06
C THR A 274 -0.96 -1.93 -9.19
N ARG A 275 -0.55 -3.02 -9.81
CA ARG A 275 -1.39 -4.22 -9.99
C ARG A 275 -0.75 -5.41 -9.33
N THR A 276 -1.50 -6.10 -8.50
CA THR A 276 -1.08 -7.32 -7.80
C THR A 276 -1.47 -8.55 -8.59
N GLN A 277 -0.57 -9.53 -8.64
CA GLN A 277 -0.83 -10.90 -9.10
C GLN A 277 0.17 -11.85 -8.42
N GLN A 278 0.02 -13.15 -8.64
CA GLN A 278 0.82 -14.20 -7.99
C GLN A 278 1.65 -15.05 -8.98
N SER A 279 1.81 -14.62 -10.23
CA SER A 279 2.65 -15.35 -11.20
C SER A 279 4.13 -15.34 -10.83
N ASP A 280 4.59 -14.34 -10.11
CA ASP A 280 5.91 -14.24 -9.50
C ASP A 280 6.16 -15.34 -8.46
N ILE A 281 5.18 -15.63 -7.61
CA ILE A 281 5.23 -16.75 -6.65
C ILE A 281 5.35 -18.09 -7.40
N THR A 282 4.54 -18.29 -8.45
CA THR A 282 4.59 -19.50 -9.26
C THR A 282 5.96 -19.65 -9.91
N MET A 283 6.53 -18.56 -10.45
CA MET A 283 7.85 -18.57 -11.06
C MET A 283 8.96 -18.90 -10.04
N LEU A 284 8.87 -18.39 -8.80
CA LEU A 284 9.79 -18.76 -7.72
C LEU A 284 9.71 -20.25 -7.37
N TYR A 285 8.50 -20.77 -7.32
CA TYR A 285 8.29 -22.17 -6.95
C TYR A 285 8.73 -23.14 -8.04
N GLU A 286 8.38 -22.88 -9.30
CA GLU A 286 8.61 -23.81 -10.40
C GLU A 286 9.95 -23.56 -11.13
N GLY A 287 10.38 -22.31 -11.28
CA GLY A 287 11.47 -21.94 -12.17
C GLY A 287 12.84 -22.40 -11.73
N CYS A 288 13.14 -22.38 -10.43
CA CYS A 288 14.48 -22.74 -9.92
C CYS A 288 14.60 -24.21 -9.58
N LEU A 289 13.58 -24.79 -8.98
CA LEU A 289 13.63 -26.15 -8.44
C LEU A 289 13.51 -27.22 -9.54
N LEU A 290 12.65 -27.00 -10.53
CA LEU A 290 12.49 -27.92 -11.65
C LEU A 290 13.75 -27.99 -12.53
N TYR A 291 14.39 -26.86 -12.80
CA TYR A 291 15.59 -26.83 -13.61
C TYR A 291 16.78 -27.54 -12.94
N THR A 292 16.93 -27.43 -11.64
CA THR A 292 18.04 -28.06 -10.90
C THR A 292 17.84 -29.54 -10.64
N SER A 293 16.59 -30.01 -10.45
CA SER A 293 16.30 -31.44 -10.26
C SER A 293 16.42 -32.23 -11.55
N ASP A 294 16.03 -31.66 -12.70
CA ASP A 294 16.10 -32.33 -14.00
C ASP A 294 17.55 -32.60 -14.45
N ALA A 295 18.46 -31.65 -14.23
CA ALA A 295 19.87 -31.82 -14.54
C ALA A 295 20.57 -32.86 -13.64
N ALA A 296 20.10 -33.13 -12.45
CA ALA A 296 20.67 -34.12 -11.56
C ALA A 296 20.15 -35.53 -11.85
N ASP A 297 18.89 -35.67 -12.26
CA ASP A 297 18.26 -36.96 -12.53
C ASP A 297 18.75 -37.58 -13.87
N GLU A 298 19.07 -36.76 -14.86
CA GLU A 298 19.62 -37.24 -16.14
C GLU A 298 21.07 -37.78 -16.04
N LEU A 299 21.81 -37.38 -15.01
CA LEU A 299 23.17 -37.89 -14.79
C LEU A 299 23.22 -39.16 -13.95
N CYS A 300 22.12 -39.57 -13.38
CA CYS A 300 21.98 -40.80 -12.54
C CYS A 300 21.29 -41.96 -13.28
N SER A 301 20.83 -41.75 -14.50
CA SER A 301 20.28 -42.76 -15.40
C SER A 301 21.25 -43.17 -16.49
#